data_175592b2637efcee7a05334cce0cf3ee
#
_entry.id   175592b2637efcee7a05334cce0cf3ee
#
_cell.length_a   1.000
_cell.length_b   1.000
_cell.length_c   1.000
_cell.angle_alpha   90.00
_cell.angle_beta   90.00
_cell.angle_gamma   90.00
#
_symmetry.space_group_name_H-M   'P 1'
#
loop_
_entity.id
_entity.type
_entity.pdbx_description
1 polymer ?
#
loop_
_entity_poly.entity_id
_entity_poly.type
_entity_poly.pdbx_seq_one_letter_code
_entity_poly.pdbx_strand_id
1 'polypeptide(L)'
;NPLIINFFTLFFLFIIPHKYYVSTTLMDFDNKTKSFEITLKVFYDDLEKDLKLDSNKVDYIKDYDYLNEIYKPYLDQNFQINFDNEAILINYLGFEKKQDQINFYMEINSDLYGQTIEIRNAILYNSFPNQKNIILIRKGKFRKSFIQDKYNSTSSLVLSN
;
A
#
# COMPACT_ATOMS: atom_id res chain seq x y z
N ASN A 1 -37.98 -30.41 27.27
CA ASN A 1 -36.56 -30.60 27.60
C ASN A 1 -35.80 -29.30 27.28
N PRO A 2 -35.51 -28.44 28.26
CA PRO A 2 -34.91 -27.13 28.01
C PRO A 2 -33.37 -27.16 27.87
N LEU A 3 -32.72 -28.33 27.82
CA LEU A 3 -31.27 -28.47 27.83
C LEU A 3 -30.61 -28.47 26.46
N ILE A 4 -31.35 -28.57 25.39
CA ILE A 4 -30.83 -28.66 24.00
C ILE A 4 -30.68 -27.28 23.35
N ILE A 5 -31.38 -26.27 23.82
CA ILE A 5 -31.35 -24.92 23.24
C ILE A 5 -30.09 -24.10 23.62
N ASN A 6 -29.48 -24.42 24.77
CA ASN A 6 -28.31 -23.70 25.25
C ASN A 6 -26.96 -24.09 24.63
N PHE A 7 -26.88 -25.23 23.93
CA PHE A 7 -25.59 -25.66 23.33
C PHE A 7 -25.35 -25.05 21.95
N PHE A 8 -26.41 -24.68 21.24
CA PHE A 8 -26.28 -24.08 19.90
C PHE A 8 -26.01 -22.57 19.93
N THR A 9 -26.36 -21.89 21.03
CA THR A 9 -26.16 -20.44 21.20
C THR A 9 -24.71 -20.09 21.57
N LEU A 10 -23.95 -21.03 22.11
CA LEU A 10 -22.58 -20.82 22.57
C LEU A 10 -21.54 -20.98 21.44
N PHE A 11 -21.91 -21.58 20.30
CA PHE A 11 -21.00 -21.81 19.18
C PHE A 11 -20.84 -20.57 18.25
N PHE A 12 -21.72 -19.56 18.39
CA PHE A 12 -21.70 -18.37 17.53
C PHE A 12 -20.79 -17.23 18.03
N LEU A 13 -20.11 -17.40 19.17
CA LEU A 13 -19.33 -16.32 19.82
C LEU A 13 -17.84 -16.27 19.41
N PHE A 14 -17.38 -17.12 18.48
CA PHE A 14 -15.98 -17.14 18.05
C PHE A 14 -15.74 -16.83 16.57
N ILE A 15 -16.63 -16.07 15.93
CA ILE A 15 -16.26 -15.42 14.67
C ILE A 15 -15.50 -14.14 15.06
N ILE A 16 -14.23 -14.29 15.46
CA ILE A 16 -13.30 -13.19 15.50
C ILE A 16 -13.08 -12.83 14.03
N PRO A 17 -13.51 -11.66 13.56
CA PRO A 17 -13.17 -11.24 12.21
C PRO A 17 -11.64 -11.15 12.15
N HIS A 18 -11.01 -12.03 11.39
CA HIS A 18 -9.60 -11.87 11.08
C HIS A 18 -9.46 -10.56 10.32
N LYS A 19 -8.98 -9.54 10.99
CA LYS A 19 -8.64 -8.26 10.35
C LYS A 19 -7.44 -8.55 9.44
N TYR A 20 -7.68 -8.57 8.13
CA TYR A 20 -6.61 -8.71 7.14
C TYR A 20 -5.91 -7.36 7.01
N TYR A 21 -4.68 -7.27 7.49
CA TYR A 21 -3.82 -6.11 7.25
C TYR A 21 -3.22 -6.23 5.86
N VAL A 22 -3.70 -5.40 4.92
CA VAL A 22 -3.28 -5.45 3.54
C VAL A 22 -3.20 -4.05 2.93
N SER A 23 -2.17 -3.79 2.15
CA SER A 23 -2.11 -2.67 1.22
C SER A 23 -2.02 -3.17 -0.22
N THR A 24 -2.42 -2.36 -1.17
CA THR A 24 -2.30 -2.67 -2.60
C THR A 24 -1.61 -1.54 -3.33
N THR A 25 -0.64 -1.87 -4.16
CA THR A 25 0.06 -0.93 -5.03
C THR A 25 -0.11 -1.35 -6.48
N LEU A 26 -0.65 -0.47 -7.29
CA LEU A 26 -0.65 -0.60 -8.74
C LEU A 26 0.43 0.31 -9.32
N MET A 27 1.33 -0.25 -10.12
CA MET A 27 2.27 0.48 -10.97
C MET A 27 1.87 0.23 -12.42
N ASP A 28 1.32 1.22 -13.08
CA ASP A 28 0.81 1.12 -14.45
C ASP A 28 1.61 2.04 -15.38
N PHE A 29 2.18 1.48 -16.44
CA PHE A 29 2.96 2.26 -17.40
C PHE A 29 2.04 2.91 -18.43
N ASP A 30 2.04 4.25 -18.47
CA ASP A 30 1.39 5.01 -19.52
C ASP A 30 2.34 5.22 -20.72
N ASN A 31 1.95 4.67 -21.87
CA ASN A 31 2.73 4.80 -23.11
C ASN A 31 2.73 6.24 -23.69
N LYS A 32 1.76 7.08 -23.29
CA LYS A 32 1.67 8.46 -23.79
C LYS A 32 2.64 9.37 -23.06
N THR A 33 2.63 9.31 -21.72
CA THR A 33 3.50 10.11 -20.85
C THR A 33 4.89 9.52 -20.68
N LYS A 34 5.06 8.21 -21.02
CA LYS A 34 6.31 7.44 -20.79
C LYS A 34 6.67 7.40 -19.30
N SER A 35 5.68 7.31 -18.44
CA SER A 35 5.83 7.26 -16.99
C SER A 35 5.11 6.05 -16.37
N PHE A 36 5.54 5.65 -15.16
CA PHE A 36 4.76 4.77 -14.32
C PHE A 36 3.87 5.59 -13.41
N GLU A 37 2.57 5.41 -13.54
CA GLU A 37 1.58 5.90 -12.58
C GLU A 37 1.45 4.91 -11.44
N ILE A 38 1.62 5.38 -10.21
CA ILE A 38 1.60 4.53 -9.01
C ILE A 38 0.42 4.93 -8.14
N THR A 39 -0.46 3.97 -7.86
CA THR A 39 -1.53 4.13 -6.86
C THR A 39 -1.30 3.14 -5.73
N LEU A 40 -1.01 3.64 -4.52
CA LEU A 40 -0.88 2.84 -3.32
C LEU A 40 -2.10 3.09 -2.42
N LYS A 41 -2.77 2.01 -2.00
CA LYS A 41 -3.98 2.05 -1.19
C LYS A 41 -3.75 1.37 0.14
N VAL A 42 -4.12 2.04 1.21
CA VAL A 42 -4.09 1.53 2.59
C VAL A 42 -5.40 1.84 3.29
N PHE A 43 -5.79 1.06 4.29
CA PHE A 43 -6.90 1.42 5.16
C PHE A 43 -6.52 2.64 6.01
N TYR A 44 -7.43 3.62 6.10
CA TYR A 44 -7.12 4.89 6.76
C TYR A 44 -6.91 4.71 8.27
N ASP A 45 -7.69 3.84 8.91
CA ASP A 45 -7.59 3.57 10.36
C ASP A 45 -6.28 2.86 10.74
N ASP A 46 -5.75 2.01 9.85
CA ASP A 46 -4.45 1.38 10.03
C ASP A 46 -3.31 2.38 9.83
N LEU A 47 -3.44 3.28 8.83
CA LEU A 47 -2.46 4.34 8.59
C LEU A 47 -2.40 5.35 9.73
N GLU A 48 -3.55 5.82 10.22
CA GLU A 48 -3.63 6.71 11.39
C GLU A 48 -2.96 6.09 12.61
N LYS A 49 -3.18 4.79 12.84
CA LYS A 49 -2.54 4.06 13.94
C LYS A 49 -1.03 3.97 13.78
N ASP A 50 -0.53 3.66 12.58
CA ASP A 50 0.93 3.54 12.31
C ASP A 50 1.63 4.90 12.47
N LEU A 51 0.97 5.98 12.03
CA LEU A 51 1.44 7.36 12.16
C LEU A 51 1.12 8.02 13.52
N LYS A 52 0.41 7.32 14.42
CA LYS A 52 -0.03 7.83 15.74
C LYS A 52 -0.87 9.11 15.65
N LEU A 53 -1.68 9.22 14.61
CA LEU A 53 -2.63 10.31 14.45
C LEU A 53 -3.86 10.07 15.34
N ASP A 54 -4.44 11.16 15.85
CA ASP A 54 -5.69 11.10 16.62
C ASP A 54 -6.88 11.05 15.65
N SER A 55 -7.43 9.86 15.44
CA SER A 55 -8.54 9.62 14.50
C SER A 55 -9.78 10.50 14.73
N ASN A 56 -9.95 11.01 15.96
CA ASN A 56 -11.08 11.89 16.28
C ASN A 56 -10.84 13.35 15.86
N LYS A 57 -9.62 13.69 15.47
CA LYS A 57 -9.20 15.06 15.11
C LYS A 57 -8.84 15.23 13.65
N VAL A 58 -8.67 14.16 12.90
CA VAL A 58 -8.27 14.23 11.48
C VAL A 58 -9.46 14.62 10.61
N ASP A 59 -9.36 15.76 9.94
CA ASP A 59 -10.29 16.18 8.88
C ASP A 59 -9.55 16.16 7.53
N TYR A 60 -9.77 15.15 6.72
CA TYR A 60 -9.05 14.90 5.47
C TYR A 60 -9.20 16.00 4.40
N ILE A 61 -10.17 16.91 4.58
CA ILE A 61 -10.39 18.04 3.68
C ILE A 61 -9.68 19.28 4.22
N LYS A 62 -9.89 19.59 5.51
CA LYS A 62 -9.33 20.81 6.12
C LYS A 62 -7.83 20.68 6.38
N ASP A 63 -7.40 19.46 6.77
CA ASP A 63 -6.02 19.20 7.15
C ASP A 63 -5.19 18.65 5.97
N TYR A 64 -5.65 18.84 4.72
CA TYR A 64 -5.04 18.24 3.54
C TYR A 64 -3.54 18.56 3.42
N ASP A 65 -3.16 19.81 3.55
CA ASP A 65 -1.76 20.24 3.44
C ASP A 65 -0.91 19.68 4.59
N TYR A 66 -1.42 19.74 5.81
CA TYR A 66 -0.76 19.16 6.99
C TYR A 66 -0.57 17.64 6.86
N LEU A 67 -1.57 16.94 6.35
CA LEU A 67 -1.46 15.50 6.12
C LEU A 67 -0.45 15.16 5.03
N ASN A 68 -0.34 15.97 3.97
CA ASN A 68 0.71 15.79 2.96
C ASN A 68 2.12 15.95 3.53
N GLU A 69 2.34 16.88 4.48
CA GLU A 69 3.62 17.05 5.18
C GLU A 69 4.00 15.82 6.01
N ILE A 70 3.02 15.04 6.49
CA ILE A 70 3.23 13.77 7.21
C ILE A 70 3.40 12.59 6.26
N TYR A 71 2.53 12.50 5.25
CA TYR A 71 2.46 11.34 4.37
C TYR A 71 3.65 11.23 3.43
N LYS A 72 4.12 12.36 2.88
CA LYS A 72 5.25 12.33 1.96
C LYS A 72 6.52 11.74 2.59
N PRO A 73 7.04 12.19 3.76
CA PRO A 73 8.20 11.58 4.39
C PRO A 73 7.97 10.12 4.77
N TYR A 74 6.76 9.77 5.19
CA TYR A 74 6.41 8.39 5.52
C TYR A 74 6.52 7.48 4.29
N LEU A 75 6.03 7.93 3.13
CA LEU A 75 6.16 7.20 1.87
C LEU A 75 7.62 7.12 1.41
N ASP A 76 8.37 8.21 1.44
CA ASP A 76 9.78 8.25 1.06
C ASP A 76 10.63 7.24 1.88
N GLN A 77 10.27 7.03 3.15
CA GLN A 77 10.94 6.07 4.02
C GLN A 77 10.51 4.62 3.79
N ASN A 78 9.23 4.38 3.50
CA ASN A 78 8.64 3.05 3.53
C ASN A 78 8.31 2.46 2.16
N PHE A 79 8.32 3.27 1.10
CA PHE A 79 8.11 2.84 -0.29
C PHE A 79 9.22 3.33 -1.18
N GLN A 80 10.08 2.44 -1.65
CA GLN A 80 11.29 2.76 -2.40
C GLN A 80 11.39 1.90 -3.66
N ILE A 81 11.91 2.50 -4.72
CA ILE A 81 12.13 1.83 -6.00
C ILE A 81 13.56 2.13 -6.46
N ASN A 82 14.27 1.07 -6.81
CA ASN A 82 15.60 1.14 -7.41
C ASN A 82 15.55 0.60 -8.84
N PHE A 83 16.39 1.15 -9.70
CA PHE A 83 16.66 0.65 -11.05
C PHE A 83 18.13 0.38 -11.21
N ASP A 84 18.47 -0.86 -11.61
CA ASP A 84 19.85 -1.32 -11.73
C ASP A 84 20.71 -0.95 -10.52
N ASN A 85 20.13 -1.09 -9.30
CA ASN A 85 20.67 -0.74 -7.97
C ASN A 85 20.80 0.77 -7.68
N GLU A 86 20.27 1.65 -8.52
CA GLU A 86 20.23 3.08 -8.25
C GLU A 86 18.83 3.50 -7.76
N ALA A 87 18.80 4.27 -6.66
CA ALA A 87 17.55 4.79 -6.12
C ALA A 87 16.91 5.79 -7.10
N ILE A 88 15.63 5.63 -7.35
CA ILE A 88 14.88 6.54 -8.22
C ILE A 88 14.02 7.49 -7.39
N LEU A 89 13.94 8.75 -7.88
CA LEU A 89 13.03 9.72 -7.33
C LEU A 89 11.58 9.37 -7.72
N ILE A 90 10.75 9.15 -6.72
CA ILE A 90 9.31 8.99 -6.88
C ILE A 90 8.65 10.34 -6.63
N ASN A 91 7.96 10.87 -7.64
CA ASN A 91 7.20 12.12 -7.50
C ASN A 91 5.90 11.83 -6.76
N TYR A 92 5.77 12.33 -5.55
CA TYR A 92 4.51 12.30 -4.80
C TYR A 92 3.56 13.38 -5.32
N LEU A 93 2.35 12.99 -5.76
CA LEU A 93 1.35 13.88 -6.35
C LEU A 93 0.25 14.28 -5.37
N GLY A 94 0.09 13.50 -4.28
CA GLY A 94 -0.92 13.76 -3.26
C GLY A 94 -1.67 12.49 -2.87
N PHE A 95 -2.75 12.68 -2.11
CA PHE A 95 -3.62 11.60 -1.67
C PHE A 95 -5.10 11.92 -1.82
N GLU A 96 -5.93 10.90 -1.77
CA GLU A 96 -7.39 11.00 -1.70
C GLU A 96 -7.93 10.01 -0.66
N LYS A 97 -8.80 10.48 0.26
CA LYS A 97 -9.56 9.55 1.10
C LYS A 97 -10.80 9.09 0.33
N LYS A 98 -10.88 7.79 0.11
CA LYS A 98 -11.95 7.15 -0.64
C LYS A 98 -12.55 6.00 0.17
N GLN A 99 -13.76 6.17 0.67
CA GLN A 99 -14.42 5.21 1.57
C GLN A 99 -13.55 4.93 2.81
N ASP A 100 -13.10 3.69 2.97
CA ASP A 100 -12.28 3.21 4.08
C ASP A 100 -10.76 3.21 3.77
N GLN A 101 -10.35 3.80 2.64
CA GLN A 101 -8.95 3.81 2.18
C GLN A 101 -8.42 5.21 1.96
N ILE A 102 -7.10 5.35 2.11
CA ILE A 102 -6.29 6.42 1.55
C ILE A 102 -5.64 5.89 0.29
N ASN A 103 -5.84 6.59 -0.82
CA ASN A 103 -5.17 6.37 -2.08
C ASN A 103 -4.05 7.39 -2.22
N PHE A 104 -2.80 6.96 -2.23
CA PHE A 104 -1.64 7.78 -2.56
C PHE A 104 -1.37 7.71 -4.05
N TYR A 105 -1.13 8.85 -4.67
CA TYR A 105 -0.79 8.98 -6.08
C TYR A 105 0.65 9.43 -6.23
N MET A 106 1.41 8.68 -7.00
CA MET A 106 2.83 8.91 -7.25
C MET A 106 3.15 8.63 -8.71
N GLU A 107 4.28 9.14 -9.19
CA GLU A 107 4.73 8.96 -10.57
C GLU A 107 6.25 8.80 -10.65
N ILE A 108 6.69 8.01 -11.62
CA ILE A 108 8.09 7.88 -12.03
C ILE A 108 8.18 8.20 -13.50
N ASN A 109 8.87 9.29 -13.83
CA ASN A 109 9.07 9.76 -15.21
C ASN A 109 10.27 9.05 -15.83
N SER A 110 10.10 7.78 -16.21
CA SER A 110 11.15 7.01 -16.88
C SER A 110 10.59 5.82 -17.63
N ASP A 111 11.12 5.56 -18.82
CA ASP A 111 10.94 4.27 -19.51
C ASP A 111 12.06 3.32 -19.06
N LEU A 112 11.66 2.28 -18.35
CA LEU A 112 12.55 1.35 -17.65
C LEU A 112 12.74 0.03 -18.41
N TYR A 113 12.63 0.08 -19.73
CA TYR A 113 12.77 -1.09 -20.56
C TYR A 113 14.15 -1.74 -20.40
N GLY A 114 14.15 -3.05 -20.17
CA GLY A 114 15.37 -3.85 -20.05
C GLY A 114 16.11 -3.69 -18.72
N GLN A 115 15.64 -2.83 -17.81
CA GLN A 115 16.26 -2.59 -16.51
C GLN A 115 15.68 -3.50 -15.42
N THR A 116 16.50 -3.79 -14.43
CA THR A 116 16.07 -4.49 -13.22
C THR A 116 15.39 -3.49 -12.29
N ILE A 117 14.13 -3.72 -11.99
CA ILE A 117 13.38 -2.96 -10.98
C ILE A 117 13.43 -3.71 -9.68
N GLU A 118 13.82 -3.03 -8.61
CA GLU A 118 13.66 -3.51 -7.25
C GLU A 118 12.69 -2.60 -6.50
N ILE A 119 11.66 -3.19 -5.88
CA ILE A 119 10.62 -2.47 -5.15
C ILE A 119 10.62 -2.95 -3.70
N ARG A 120 10.80 -2.01 -2.78
CA ARG A 120 10.63 -2.22 -1.35
C ARG A 120 9.36 -1.52 -0.88
N ASN A 121 8.46 -2.29 -0.25
CA ASN A 121 7.27 -1.74 0.38
C ASN A 121 7.20 -2.21 1.85
N ALA A 122 7.49 -1.30 2.77
CA ALA A 122 7.46 -1.53 4.21
C ALA A 122 6.31 -0.78 4.92
N ILE A 123 5.32 -0.35 4.15
CA ILE A 123 4.13 0.36 4.65
C ILE A 123 3.45 -0.48 5.73
N LEU A 124 3.14 0.14 6.88
CA LEU A 124 2.46 -0.42 8.04
C LEU A 124 3.22 -1.51 8.82
N TYR A 125 4.45 -1.87 8.46
CA TYR A 125 5.19 -2.95 9.14
C TYR A 125 5.58 -2.65 10.59
N ASN A 126 5.60 -1.37 10.98
CA ASN A 126 5.91 -0.98 12.35
C ASN A 126 4.79 -1.36 13.33
N SER A 127 3.55 -1.12 12.92
CA SER A 127 2.37 -1.35 13.78
C SER A 127 1.69 -2.69 13.53
N PHE A 128 1.91 -3.30 12.36
CA PHE A 128 1.21 -4.54 11.96
C PHE A 128 2.20 -5.61 11.47
N PRO A 129 2.65 -6.51 12.38
CA PRO A 129 3.61 -7.57 12.02
C PRO A 129 3.12 -8.53 10.93
N ASN A 130 1.80 -8.70 10.81
CA ASN A 130 1.16 -9.59 9.82
C ASN A 130 0.72 -8.86 8.54
N GLN A 131 1.12 -7.59 8.36
CA GLN A 131 0.82 -6.83 7.15
C GLN A 131 1.32 -7.55 5.89
N LYS A 132 0.47 -7.54 4.86
CA LYS A 132 0.83 -7.97 3.50
C LYS A 132 0.69 -6.79 2.54
N ASN A 133 1.74 -6.54 1.77
CA ASN A 133 1.76 -5.49 0.76
C ASN A 133 1.74 -6.15 -0.62
N ILE A 134 0.65 -5.96 -1.35
CA ILE A 134 0.45 -6.53 -2.69
C ILE A 134 0.85 -5.49 -3.72
N ILE A 135 1.73 -5.85 -4.65
CA ILE A 135 2.19 -4.98 -5.73
C ILE A 135 1.81 -5.63 -7.05
N LEU A 136 1.14 -4.88 -7.91
CA LEU A 136 0.85 -5.25 -9.29
C LEU A 136 1.55 -4.26 -10.24
N ILE A 137 2.36 -4.79 -11.15
CA ILE A 137 3.03 -4.01 -12.20
C ILE A 137 2.41 -4.36 -13.55
N ARG A 138 2.09 -3.33 -14.33
CA ARG A 138 1.56 -3.45 -15.67
C ARG A 138 2.35 -2.58 -16.65
N LYS A 139 2.70 -3.16 -17.81
CA LYS A 139 3.27 -2.43 -18.96
C LYS A 139 2.84 -3.14 -20.25
N GLY A 140 1.96 -2.53 -21.01
CA GLY A 140 1.38 -3.17 -22.20
C GLY A 140 0.66 -4.48 -21.87
N LYS A 141 1.13 -5.62 -22.38
CA LYS A 141 0.63 -6.96 -22.06
C LYS A 141 1.28 -7.58 -20.82
N PHE A 142 2.41 -7.03 -20.38
CA PHE A 142 3.12 -7.54 -19.21
C PHE A 142 2.32 -7.30 -17.92
N ARG A 143 2.25 -8.35 -17.11
CA ARG A 143 1.62 -8.32 -15.78
C ARG A 143 2.46 -9.12 -14.80
N LYS A 144 2.82 -8.53 -13.68
CA LYS A 144 3.50 -9.25 -12.60
C LYS A 144 2.99 -8.76 -11.26
N SER A 145 2.73 -9.69 -10.34
CA SER A 145 2.35 -9.35 -8.97
C SER A 145 3.29 -9.97 -7.96
N PHE A 146 3.44 -9.28 -6.83
CA PHE A 146 4.20 -9.72 -5.68
C PHE A 146 3.35 -9.56 -4.42
N ILE A 147 3.59 -10.41 -3.43
CA ILE A 147 3.09 -10.26 -2.07
C ILE A 147 4.31 -10.14 -1.18
N GLN A 148 4.46 -8.99 -0.54
CA GLN A 148 5.55 -8.70 0.38
C GLN A 148 5.05 -8.76 1.83
N ASP A 149 5.93 -9.07 2.75
CA ASP A 149 5.70 -9.02 4.19
C ASP A 149 6.94 -8.47 4.91
N LYS A 150 6.85 -8.37 6.23
CA LYS A 150 7.94 -7.79 7.04
C LYS A 150 9.28 -8.49 6.86
N TYR A 151 9.29 -9.78 6.56
CA TYR A 151 10.51 -10.58 6.40
C TYR A 151 11.02 -10.59 4.95
N ASN A 152 10.13 -10.31 3.98
CA ASN A 152 10.41 -10.27 2.55
C ASN A 152 9.80 -8.99 1.96
N SER A 153 10.34 -7.85 2.35
CA SER A 153 9.81 -6.52 1.98
C SER A 153 10.28 -6.00 0.63
N THR A 154 11.10 -6.77 -0.09
CA THR A 154 11.69 -6.39 -1.37
C THR A 154 11.39 -7.43 -2.44
N SER A 155 11.07 -6.99 -3.64
CA SER A 155 10.86 -7.83 -4.81
C SER A 155 11.56 -7.22 -6.01
N SER A 156 12.13 -8.05 -6.89
CA SER A 156 12.79 -7.57 -8.09
C SER A 156 12.32 -8.31 -9.34
N LEU A 157 12.40 -7.63 -10.47
CA LEU A 157 12.10 -8.17 -11.79
C LEU A 157 12.80 -7.36 -12.89
N VAL A 158 12.96 -7.98 -14.06
CA VAL A 158 13.36 -7.27 -15.29
C VAL A 158 12.11 -6.97 -16.09
N LEU A 159 11.90 -5.70 -16.49
CA LEU A 159 10.81 -5.33 -17.38
C LEU A 159 11.15 -5.75 -18.81
N SER A 160 10.39 -6.71 -19.31
CA SER A 160 10.39 -7.10 -20.73
C SER A 160 9.21 -6.46 -21.48
N ASN A 161 9.34 -6.32 -22.79
CA ASN A 161 8.22 -5.92 -23.67
C ASN A 161 7.12 -6.97 -23.72
#